data_bcfceceb340c3cd0ede73fa1e7904d17
#
_entry.id   bcfceceb340c3cd0ede73fa1e7904d17
#
_cell.length_a   1.000
_cell.length_b   1.000
_cell.length_c   1.000
_cell.angle_alpha   90.00
_cell.angle_beta   90.00
_cell.angle_gamma   90.00
#
_symmetry.space_group_name_H-M   'P 1'
#
loop_
_entity.id
_entity.type
_entity.pdbx_description
1 polymer ?
#
loop_
_entity_poly.entity_id
_entity_poly.type
_entity_poly.pdbx_seq_one_letter_code
_entity_poly.pdbx_strand_id
1 'polypeptide(L)'
;MSLYEPADGILETHVTWEDIESDLQEKLGTKATFGPSKKAVNISDLKGFMSRIALVEPDWQNVENGKELPEKFALKISSQLALVALSKLMNFEDGQGFGEEKLKKMSALTKEFHNREVDAYKILMKFDHPDIPYTKVYSLKSFDDENDLKGYMAIEFISNIHQIEMFRSIPADDLFPLVRGIATFAALSEPLSPEETKYMMGQDYLEMLFKELFNDAELTKKFDGLRKLFGDHHSEKVEKLISAFENYKAVVPKYTDISKTLGFKLVFNHGDLWQSNMIYSANKEEKLTLEAMIDWQVVCRMPPGLDLSRLMLQCLSETDRRERGTEIMKFYYDTFTSVYGEELFSLHELQESYNLYAPMMAMMLIPDIYSFIDSAKLSEEEKDEARKDVMRKMIALMEDIINIHDYNLEHYSEFLKIE
;
A
#
# COMPACT_ATOMS: atom_id res chain seq x y z
N MET A 1 12.64 9.67 -25.11
CA MET A 1 11.27 9.56 -24.53
C MET A 1 11.40 8.89 -23.16
N SER A 2 10.64 9.35 -22.19
CA SER A 2 10.73 8.86 -20.80
C SER A 2 9.35 8.85 -20.14
N LEU A 3 9.19 8.18 -18.99
CA LEU A 3 7.92 8.17 -18.23
C LEU A 3 7.58 9.52 -17.59
N TYR A 4 8.51 10.47 -17.57
CA TYR A 4 8.34 11.80 -17.01
C TYR A 4 8.15 12.90 -18.07
N GLU A 5 8.07 12.54 -19.35
CA GLU A 5 7.74 13.43 -20.45
C GLU A 5 6.33 13.16 -20.97
N PRO A 6 5.51 14.20 -21.21
CA PRO A 6 4.20 14.04 -21.82
C PRO A 6 4.28 13.46 -23.23
N ALA A 7 3.25 12.70 -23.62
CA ALA A 7 3.07 12.12 -24.95
C ALA A 7 1.61 12.24 -25.41
N ASP A 8 1.30 11.80 -26.63
CA ASP A 8 -0.02 11.94 -27.24
C ASP A 8 -1.02 10.82 -26.85
N GLY A 9 -0.65 9.95 -25.93
CA GLY A 9 -1.51 8.85 -25.48
C GLY A 9 -2.55 9.26 -24.40
N ILE A 10 -3.21 8.24 -23.85
CA ILE A 10 -4.25 8.41 -22.81
C ILE A 10 -3.64 9.12 -21.59
N LEU A 11 -4.31 10.18 -21.14
CA LEU A 11 -3.87 11.04 -20.03
C LEU A 11 -2.43 11.59 -20.23
N GLU A 12 -2.05 11.93 -21.46
CA GLU A 12 -0.72 12.44 -21.83
C GLU A 12 0.43 11.43 -21.59
N THR A 13 0.13 10.14 -21.46
CA THR A 13 1.13 9.07 -21.36
C THR A 13 1.53 8.54 -22.73
N HIS A 14 2.43 7.55 -22.78
CA HIS A 14 2.81 6.86 -24.02
C HIS A 14 1.80 5.78 -24.45
N VAL A 15 0.85 5.41 -23.60
CA VAL A 15 -0.15 4.37 -23.84
C VAL A 15 -1.27 4.91 -24.72
N THR A 16 -1.51 4.31 -25.86
CA THR A 16 -2.50 4.75 -26.85
C THR A 16 -3.81 3.95 -26.76
N TRP A 17 -4.85 4.43 -27.42
CA TRP A 17 -6.11 3.69 -27.54
C TRP A 17 -5.95 2.37 -28.28
N GLU A 18 -5.08 2.33 -29.30
CA GLU A 18 -4.78 1.17 -30.11
C GLU A 18 -4.08 0.08 -29.27
N ASP A 19 -3.17 0.46 -28.37
CA ASP A 19 -2.54 -0.47 -27.43
C ASP A 19 -3.58 -1.19 -26.58
N ILE A 20 -4.50 -0.42 -25.95
CA ILE A 20 -5.53 -0.96 -25.06
C ILE A 20 -6.56 -1.79 -25.82
N GLU A 21 -7.03 -1.31 -26.98
CA GLU A 21 -8.00 -2.03 -27.79
C GLU A 21 -7.45 -3.39 -28.23
N SER A 22 -6.23 -3.40 -28.77
CA SER A 22 -5.56 -4.63 -29.22
C SER A 22 -5.38 -5.65 -28.10
N ASP A 23 -4.87 -5.21 -26.95
CA ASP A 23 -4.65 -6.11 -25.81
C ASP A 23 -5.98 -6.63 -25.24
N LEU A 24 -7.02 -5.80 -25.16
CA LEU A 24 -8.34 -6.25 -24.70
C LEU A 24 -9.03 -7.19 -25.69
N GLN A 25 -8.87 -6.96 -26.99
CA GLN A 25 -9.36 -7.90 -28.01
C GLN A 25 -8.74 -9.28 -27.85
N GLU A 26 -7.43 -9.34 -27.64
CA GLU A 26 -6.71 -10.60 -27.41
C GLU A 26 -7.18 -11.27 -26.11
N LYS A 27 -7.15 -10.55 -24.99
CA LYS A 27 -7.42 -11.12 -23.66
C LYS A 27 -8.88 -11.48 -23.43
N LEU A 28 -9.81 -10.68 -23.97
CA LEU A 28 -11.24 -10.97 -23.89
C LEU A 28 -11.73 -11.86 -25.02
N GLY A 29 -10.89 -12.17 -26.01
CA GLY A 29 -11.22 -13.01 -27.15
C GLY A 29 -12.36 -12.43 -27.99
N THR A 30 -12.31 -11.15 -28.32
CA THR A 30 -13.35 -10.41 -29.09
C THR A 30 -12.75 -9.71 -30.29
N LYS A 31 -13.59 -9.40 -31.29
CA LYS A 31 -13.25 -8.52 -32.41
C LYS A 31 -13.94 -7.16 -32.30
N ALA A 32 -14.63 -6.91 -31.19
CA ALA A 32 -15.24 -5.62 -30.90
C ALA A 32 -14.18 -4.52 -30.90
N THR A 33 -14.55 -3.33 -31.36
CA THR A 33 -13.66 -2.17 -31.45
C THR A 33 -14.15 -1.03 -30.56
N PHE A 34 -13.24 -0.13 -30.20
CA PHE A 34 -13.65 1.08 -29.50
C PHE A 34 -14.36 2.05 -30.45
N GLY A 35 -15.48 2.59 -29.98
CA GLY A 35 -16.30 3.50 -30.75
C GLY A 35 -15.82 4.96 -30.74
N PRO A 36 -16.51 5.83 -31.48
CA PRO A 36 -16.16 7.24 -31.58
C PRO A 36 -16.44 8.02 -30.29
N SER A 37 -17.30 7.51 -29.41
CA SER A 37 -17.62 8.13 -28.11
C SER A 37 -16.76 7.61 -26.96
N LYS A 38 -15.71 6.82 -27.26
CA LYS A 38 -14.77 6.35 -26.22
C LYS A 38 -14.17 7.54 -25.48
N LYS A 39 -14.02 7.39 -24.17
CA LYS A 39 -13.42 8.43 -23.32
C LYS A 39 -12.60 7.85 -22.19
N ALA A 40 -11.63 8.62 -21.74
CA ALA A 40 -10.83 8.33 -20.56
C ALA A 40 -10.80 9.58 -19.65
N VAL A 41 -11.21 9.42 -18.41
CA VAL A 41 -11.25 10.51 -17.43
C VAL A 41 -10.26 10.19 -16.31
N ASN A 42 -9.38 11.14 -16.00
CA ASN A 42 -8.44 10.98 -14.88
C ASN A 42 -9.21 10.92 -13.55
N ILE A 43 -9.05 9.83 -12.81
CA ILE A 43 -9.65 9.60 -11.49
C ILE A 43 -8.60 9.45 -10.37
N SER A 44 -7.31 9.64 -10.68
CA SER A 44 -6.24 9.52 -9.68
C SER A 44 -6.18 10.68 -8.68
N ASP A 45 -6.79 11.84 -8.97
CA ASP A 45 -6.91 12.99 -8.06
C ASP A 45 -5.61 13.34 -7.29
N LEU A 46 -4.44 13.22 -7.93
CA LEU A 46 -3.11 13.32 -7.34
C LEU A 46 -2.81 12.23 -6.27
N LYS A 47 -3.63 11.20 -6.18
CA LYS A 47 -3.39 10.00 -5.38
C LYS A 47 -2.57 9.02 -6.22
N GLY A 48 -1.36 8.74 -5.79
CA GLY A 48 -0.42 7.90 -6.54
C GLY A 48 0.56 8.70 -7.40
N PHE A 49 1.85 8.64 -7.03
CA PHE A 49 2.88 9.45 -7.68
C PHE A 49 3.53 8.72 -8.88
N MET A 50 3.33 7.40 -8.98
CA MET A 50 3.98 6.53 -9.97
C MET A 50 3.04 6.04 -11.07
N SER A 51 1.79 6.51 -11.07
CA SER A 51 0.79 6.14 -12.08
C SER A 51 -0.25 7.22 -12.32
N ARG A 52 -0.93 7.13 -13.46
CA ARG A 52 -2.20 7.81 -13.74
C ARG A 52 -3.30 6.78 -13.85
N ILE A 53 -4.44 7.05 -13.27
CA ILE A 53 -5.59 6.13 -13.30
C ILE A 53 -6.70 6.80 -14.09
N ALA A 54 -7.12 6.15 -15.18
CA ALA A 54 -8.25 6.58 -15.99
C ALA A 54 -9.47 5.71 -15.73
N LEU A 55 -10.63 6.33 -15.57
CA LEU A 55 -11.89 5.66 -15.86
C LEU A 55 -12.09 5.66 -17.37
N VAL A 56 -12.11 4.49 -17.98
CA VAL A 56 -12.29 4.30 -19.41
C VAL A 56 -13.71 3.80 -19.69
N GLU A 57 -14.40 4.47 -20.61
CA GLU A 57 -15.64 4.03 -21.23
C GLU A 57 -15.33 3.77 -22.72
N PRO A 58 -15.27 2.50 -23.15
CA PRO A 58 -14.75 2.14 -24.46
C PRO A 58 -15.72 2.38 -25.61
N ASP A 59 -17.02 2.54 -25.37
CA ASP A 59 -18.04 2.66 -26.42
C ASP A 59 -17.96 1.48 -27.42
N TRP A 60 -18.02 0.25 -26.92
CA TRP A 60 -17.81 -0.96 -27.72
C TRP A 60 -18.73 -1.03 -28.95
N GLN A 61 -18.14 -1.25 -30.13
CA GLN A 61 -18.81 -1.45 -31.41
C GLN A 61 -18.58 -2.88 -31.90
N ASN A 62 -19.53 -3.39 -32.66
CA ASN A 62 -19.43 -4.72 -33.32
C ASN A 62 -19.25 -5.87 -32.31
N VAL A 63 -19.88 -5.78 -31.15
CA VAL A 63 -19.83 -6.83 -30.11
C VAL A 63 -20.52 -8.09 -30.64
N GLU A 64 -19.86 -9.23 -30.52
CA GLU A 64 -20.38 -10.53 -30.95
C GLU A 64 -21.59 -10.94 -30.08
N ASN A 65 -22.56 -11.63 -30.67
CA ASN A 65 -23.75 -12.09 -29.95
C ASN A 65 -23.39 -12.97 -28.75
N GLY A 66 -23.90 -12.60 -27.58
CA GLY A 66 -23.68 -13.32 -26.32
C GLY A 66 -22.32 -13.02 -25.68
N LYS A 67 -21.54 -12.08 -26.20
CA LYS A 67 -20.29 -11.63 -25.59
C LYS A 67 -20.58 -10.51 -24.59
N GLU A 68 -20.14 -10.67 -23.37
CA GLU A 68 -20.19 -9.64 -22.34
C GLU A 68 -18.82 -8.95 -22.26
N LEU A 69 -18.79 -7.64 -22.49
CA LEU A 69 -17.61 -6.81 -22.41
C LEU A 69 -17.81 -5.75 -21.30
N PRO A 70 -16.73 -5.30 -20.63
CA PRO A 70 -16.87 -4.29 -19.59
C PRO A 70 -17.35 -2.96 -20.19
N GLU A 71 -18.46 -2.43 -19.71
CA GLU A 71 -18.97 -1.11 -20.13
C GLU A 71 -18.01 0.00 -19.74
N LYS A 72 -17.30 -0.20 -18.62
CA LYS A 72 -16.27 0.70 -18.11
C LYS A 72 -15.23 -0.10 -17.32
N PHE A 73 -14.01 0.41 -17.28
CA PHE A 73 -12.93 -0.18 -16.51
C PHE A 73 -11.95 0.88 -16.01
N ALA A 74 -11.18 0.54 -14.98
CA ALA A 74 -10.06 1.36 -14.52
C ALA A 74 -8.80 0.98 -15.31
N LEU A 75 -8.10 1.97 -15.83
CA LEU A 75 -6.82 1.82 -16.50
C LEU A 75 -5.74 2.50 -15.69
N LYS A 76 -4.91 1.70 -14.97
CA LYS A 76 -3.74 2.20 -14.23
C LYS A 76 -2.56 2.19 -15.21
N ILE A 77 -2.04 3.37 -15.53
CA ILE A 77 -0.91 3.57 -16.46
C ILE A 77 0.29 4.04 -15.65
N SER A 78 1.39 3.32 -15.69
CA SER A 78 2.63 3.71 -15.02
C SER A 78 3.25 4.93 -15.69
N SER A 79 3.43 5.99 -14.88
CA SER A 79 3.85 7.30 -15.36
C SER A 79 4.37 8.14 -14.20
N GLN A 80 5.33 9.02 -14.47
CA GLN A 80 5.85 9.98 -13.50
C GLN A 80 5.32 11.41 -13.71
N LEU A 81 4.36 11.58 -14.58
CA LEU A 81 3.82 12.92 -14.85
C LEU A 81 3.19 13.57 -13.62
N ALA A 82 2.55 12.77 -12.74
CA ALA A 82 2.01 13.25 -11.47
C ALA A 82 3.13 13.67 -10.51
N LEU A 83 4.21 12.89 -10.41
CA LEU A 83 5.37 13.18 -9.59
C LEU A 83 6.09 14.46 -10.05
N VAL A 84 6.26 14.64 -11.37
CA VAL A 84 6.84 15.86 -11.95
C VAL A 84 6.00 17.08 -11.61
N ALA A 85 4.68 17.00 -11.77
CA ALA A 85 3.78 18.10 -11.44
C ALA A 85 3.84 18.45 -9.94
N LEU A 86 3.83 17.43 -9.06
CA LEU A 86 3.93 17.63 -7.63
C LEU A 86 5.27 18.25 -7.23
N SER A 87 6.39 17.80 -7.79
CA SER A 87 7.71 18.31 -7.45
C SER A 87 7.85 19.79 -7.76
N LYS A 88 7.21 20.27 -8.82
CA LYS A 88 7.13 21.68 -9.16
C LYS A 88 6.22 22.47 -8.22
N LEU A 89 5.05 21.89 -7.88
CA LEU A 89 4.08 22.52 -6.98
C LEU A 89 4.64 22.71 -5.57
N MET A 90 5.39 21.72 -5.08
CA MET A 90 6.03 21.76 -3.76
C MET A 90 7.34 22.57 -3.73
N ASN A 91 7.67 23.26 -4.83
CA ASN A 91 8.83 24.14 -4.95
C ASN A 91 10.18 23.45 -4.68
N PHE A 92 10.31 22.15 -5.00
CA PHE A 92 11.58 21.47 -4.96
C PHE A 92 12.56 22.12 -5.97
N GLU A 93 13.85 22.19 -5.59
CA GLU A 93 14.90 22.76 -6.43
C GLU A 93 14.53 24.16 -6.99
N ASP A 94 14.13 25.07 -6.09
CA ASP A 94 13.72 26.46 -6.41
C ASP A 94 12.57 26.55 -7.44
N GLY A 95 11.63 25.60 -7.39
CA GLY A 95 10.46 25.58 -8.27
C GLY A 95 10.70 24.93 -9.64
N GLN A 96 11.89 24.43 -9.89
CA GLN A 96 12.19 23.71 -11.13
C GLN A 96 11.74 22.25 -11.09
N GLY A 97 11.46 21.71 -9.89
CA GLY A 97 11.13 20.32 -9.67
C GLY A 97 12.37 19.42 -9.59
N PHE A 98 12.19 18.12 -9.70
CA PHE A 98 13.29 17.17 -9.61
C PHE A 98 14.20 17.22 -10.83
N GLY A 99 15.51 17.17 -10.61
CA GLY A 99 16.52 17.10 -11.65
C GLY A 99 16.44 15.79 -12.46
N GLU A 100 17.01 15.79 -13.67
CA GLU A 100 16.91 14.67 -14.62
C GLU A 100 17.45 13.35 -14.06
N GLU A 101 18.54 13.38 -13.30
CA GLU A 101 19.12 12.17 -12.68
C GLU A 101 18.17 11.52 -11.69
N LYS A 102 17.52 12.32 -10.84
CA LYS A 102 16.51 11.85 -9.90
C LYS A 102 15.28 11.28 -10.63
N LEU A 103 14.82 11.94 -11.69
CA LEU A 103 13.70 11.47 -12.51
C LEU A 103 14.03 10.13 -13.21
N LYS A 104 15.24 9.94 -13.71
CA LYS A 104 15.69 8.66 -14.30
C LYS A 104 15.70 7.55 -13.24
N LYS A 105 16.23 7.81 -12.05
CA LYS A 105 16.20 6.84 -10.94
C LYS A 105 14.78 6.47 -10.55
N MET A 106 13.91 7.46 -10.38
CA MET A 106 12.50 7.24 -10.07
C MET A 106 11.76 6.50 -11.20
N SER A 107 12.17 6.70 -12.47
CA SER A 107 11.61 5.97 -13.62
C SER A 107 11.93 4.48 -13.55
N ALA A 108 13.16 4.11 -13.19
CA ALA A 108 13.53 2.71 -12.98
C ALA A 108 12.69 2.07 -11.86
N LEU A 109 12.56 2.74 -10.72
CA LEU A 109 11.71 2.27 -9.61
C LEU A 109 10.23 2.13 -10.02
N THR A 110 9.70 3.08 -10.79
CA THR A 110 8.32 3.03 -11.27
C THR A 110 8.07 1.77 -12.12
N LYS A 111 9.01 1.43 -13.01
CA LYS A 111 8.93 0.22 -13.85
C LYS A 111 9.01 -1.06 -13.00
N GLU A 112 9.91 -1.07 -12.04
CA GLU A 112 10.10 -2.20 -11.15
C GLU A 112 8.85 -2.46 -10.29
N PHE A 113 8.28 -1.43 -9.67
CA PHE A 113 7.05 -1.55 -8.89
C PHE A 113 5.87 -1.97 -9.75
N HIS A 114 5.73 -1.41 -10.96
CA HIS A 114 4.68 -1.81 -11.87
C HIS A 114 4.79 -3.29 -12.26
N ASN A 115 5.98 -3.76 -12.66
CA ASN A 115 6.17 -5.15 -13.05
C ASN A 115 5.90 -6.11 -11.89
N ARG A 116 6.27 -5.72 -10.66
CA ARG A 116 5.94 -6.48 -9.45
C ARG A 116 4.43 -6.57 -9.21
N GLU A 117 3.72 -5.44 -9.38
CA GLU A 117 2.27 -5.43 -9.26
C GLU A 117 1.60 -6.32 -10.32
N VAL A 118 2.07 -6.28 -11.56
CA VAL A 118 1.62 -7.17 -12.64
C VAL A 118 1.82 -8.64 -12.25
N ASP A 119 2.98 -8.99 -11.70
CA ASP A 119 3.26 -10.37 -11.29
C ASP A 119 2.44 -10.79 -10.07
N ALA A 120 2.21 -9.87 -9.13
CA ALA A 120 1.28 -10.13 -8.02
C ALA A 120 -0.14 -10.42 -8.52
N TYR A 121 -0.66 -9.65 -9.47
CA TYR A 121 -1.97 -9.92 -10.08
C TYR A 121 -2.02 -11.26 -10.82
N LYS A 122 -0.95 -11.68 -11.50
CA LYS A 122 -0.87 -13.03 -12.10
C LYS A 122 -0.99 -14.13 -11.06
N ILE A 123 -0.36 -13.95 -9.88
CA ILE A 123 -0.47 -14.88 -8.75
C ILE A 123 -1.89 -14.89 -8.18
N LEU A 124 -2.50 -13.73 -7.97
CA LEU A 124 -3.88 -13.60 -7.51
C LEU A 124 -4.86 -14.29 -8.45
N MET A 125 -4.72 -14.10 -9.77
CA MET A 125 -5.52 -14.77 -10.80
C MET A 125 -5.29 -16.29 -10.82
N LYS A 126 -4.08 -16.76 -10.52
CA LYS A 126 -3.76 -18.19 -10.41
C LYS A 126 -4.47 -18.81 -9.21
N PHE A 127 -4.53 -18.11 -8.08
CA PHE A 127 -5.23 -18.57 -6.89
C PHE A 127 -6.73 -18.53 -7.07
N ASP A 128 -7.26 -17.45 -7.63
CA ASP A 128 -8.71 -17.21 -7.84
C ASP A 128 -9.54 -17.63 -6.61
N HIS A 129 -9.06 -17.22 -5.41
CA HIS A 129 -9.60 -17.68 -4.15
C HIS A 129 -10.64 -16.69 -3.61
N PRO A 130 -11.86 -17.15 -3.20
CA PRO A 130 -12.94 -16.25 -2.80
C PRO A 130 -12.64 -15.42 -1.55
N ASP A 131 -11.72 -15.86 -0.70
CA ASP A 131 -11.30 -15.12 0.49
C ASP A 131 -10.27 -14.03 0.21
N ILE A 132 -9.73 -13.94 -1.02
CA ILE A 132 -8.80 -12.89 -1.41
C ILE A 132 -9.52 -11.90 -2.33
N PRO A 133 -10.11 -10.82 -1.80
CA PRO A 133 -10.81 -9.85 -2.64
C PRO A 133 -9.79 -9.00 -3.41
N TYR A 134 -9.79 -9.12 -4.72
CA TYR A 134 -8.99 -8.30 -5.63
C TYR A 134 -9.83 -7.90 -6.85
N THR A 135 -9.43 -6.84 -7.56
CA THR A 135 -10.15 -6.38 -8.74
C THR A 135 -9.98 -7.35 -9.90
N LYS A 136 -11.08 -7.66 -10.61
CA LYS A 136 -11.01 -8.46 -11.84
C LYS A 136 -10.05 -7.83 -12.84
N VAL A 137 -9.22 -8.65 -13.45
CA VAL A 137 -8.20 -8.22 -14.42
C VAL A 137 -8.71 -8.47 -15.85
N TYR A 138 -8.61 -7.46 -16.70
CA TYR A 138 -8.91 -7.55 -18.13
C TYR A 138 -7.67 -7.62 -18.98
N SER A 139 -6.61 -6.86 -18.65
CA SER A 139 -5.31 -6.91 -19.31
C SER A 139 -4.20 -6.43 -18.41
N LEU A 140 -3.01 -7.02 -18.55
CA LEU A 140 -1.77 -6.66 -17.86
C LEU A 140 -0.65 -6.49 -18.88
N LYS A 141 0.05 -5.36 -18.86
CA LYS A 141 1.18 -5.06 -19.72
C LYS A 141 2.40 -4.67 -18.90
N SER A 142 3.41 -5.52 -18.87
CA SER A 142 4.70 -5.24 -18.21
C SER A 142 5.59 -4.34 -19.06
N PHE A 143 6.55 -3.69 -18.41
CA PHE A 143 7.74 -3.18 -19.09
C PHE A 143 8.71 -4.33 -19.35
N ASP A 144 9.39 -4.28 -20.49
CA ASP A 144 10.48 -5.17 -20.88
C ASP A 144 11.48 -4.43 -21.79
N ASP A 145 12.48 -5.13 -22.32
CA ASP A 145 13.53 -4.54 -23.15
C ASP A 145 13.00 -3.98 -24.49
N GLU A 146 11.87 -4.50 -25.00
CA GLU A 146 11.22 -4.04 -26.23
C GLU A 146 10.14 -2.99 -25.93
N ASN A 147 9.57 -3.01 -24.71
CA ASN A 147 8.50 -2.12 -24.24
C ASN A 147 8.91 -1.35 -22.99
N ASP A 148 9.65 -0.26 -23.18
CA ASP A 148 10.22 0.55 -22.09
C ASP A 148 9.34 1.73 -21.65
N LEU A 149 8.18 1.97 -22.30
CA LEU A 149 7.36 3.17 -22.09
C LEU A 149 5.88 2.89 -21.82
N LYS A 150 5.39 1.67 -22.01
CA LYS A 150 3.96 1.35 -21.98
C LYS A 150 3.64 0.25 -20.98
N GLY A 151 3.74 0.55 -19.70
CA GLY A 151 3.27 -0.30 -18.60
C GLY A 151 1.87 0.10 -18.15
N TYR A 152 0.91 -0.83 -18.15
CA TYR A 152 -0.46 -0.56 -17.71
C TYR A 152 -1.21 -1.81 -17.26
N MET A 153 -2.28 -1.60 -16.53
CA MET A 153 -3.24 -2.63 -16.14
C MET A 153 -4.65 -2.13 -16.41
N ALA A 154 -5.45 -2.91 -17.15
CA ALA A 154 -6.89 -2.71 -17.29
C ALA A 154 -7.60 -3.64 -16.31
N ILE A 155 -8.26 -3.08 -15.32
CA ILE A 155 -8.89 -3.79 -14.22
C ILE A 155 -10.34 -3.31 -14.03
N GLU A 156 -11.13 -4.08 -13.30
CA GLU A 156 -12.50 -3.72 -12.98
C GLU A 156 -12.58 -2.36 -12.30
N PHE A 157 -13.55 -1.55 -12.75
CA PHE A 157 -13.92 -0.33 -12.05
C PHE A 157 -15.05 -0.62 -11.07
N ILE A 158 -14.75 -0.59 -9.78
CA ILE A 158 -15.72 -0.73 -8.72
C ILE A 158 -16.42 0.62 -8.53
N SER A 159 -17.72 0.65 -8.75
CA SER A 159 -18.56 1.83 -8.51
C SER A 159 -19.11 1.85 -7.08
N ASN A 160 -19.60 3.01 -6.64
CA ASN A 160 -20.20 3.19 -5.30
C ASN A 160 -19.24 2.89 -4.14
N ILE A 161 -17.99 3.31 -4.30
CA ILE A 161 -16.97 3.19 -3.25
C ILE A 161 -17.34 4.08 -2.07
N HIS A 162 -17.28 3.51 -0.87
CA HIS A 162 -17.26 4.27 0.38
C HIS A 162 -15.81 4.66 0.68
N GLN A 163 -15.47 5.95 0.46
CA GLN A 163 -14.12 6.44 0.70
C GLN A 163 -13.89 6.59 2.21
N ILE A 164 -12.88 5.91 2.73
CA ILE A 164 -12.44 6.03 4.12
C ILE A 164 -11.19 6.92 4.14
N GLU A 165 -11.28 8.06 4.82
CA GLU A 165 -10.15 8.97 4.95
C GLU A 165 -9.03 8.33 5.77
N MET A 166 -7.76 8.59 5.41
CA MET A 166 -6.58 7.94 5.99
C MET A 166 -6.42 8.12 7.49
N PHE A 167 -7.02 9.16 8.06
CA PHE A 167 -7.03 9.42 9.50
C PHE A 167 -8.22 8.77 10.23
N ARG A 168 -9.22 8.24 9.51
CA ARG A 168 -10.37 7.55 10.10
C ARG A 168 -10.03 6.11 10.49
N SER A 169 -10.69 5.62 11.52
CA SER A 169 -10.60 4.20 11.90
C SER A 169 -11.68 3.38 11.23
N ILE A 170 -11.39 2.11 10.99
CA ILE A 170 -12.32 1.09 10.48
C ILE A 170 -12.73 0.24 11.68
N PRO A 171 -14.02 -0.07 11.88
CA PRO A 171 -14.46 -0.99 12.93
C PRO A 171 -13.74 -2.34 12.81
N ALA A 172 -13.33 -2.91 13.93
CA ALA A 172 -12.59 -4.18 13.94
C ALA A 172 -13.34 -5.31 13.19
N ASP A 173 -14.67 -5.36 13.31
CA ASP A 173 -15.47 -6.38 12.62
C ASP A 173 -15.40 -6.25 11.09
N ASP A 174 -15.25 -5.05 10.56
CA ASP A 174 -15.14 -4.80 9.12
C ASP A 174 -13.72 -5.05 8.58
N LEU A 175 -12.72 -5.27 9.46
CA LEU A 175 -11.36 -5.66 9.08
C LEU A 175 -11.15 -7.18 8.95
N PHE A 176 -11.98 -8.03 9.56
CA PHE A 176 -11.78 -9.49 9.48
C PHE A 176 -11.79 -10.05 8.06
N PRO A 177 -12.61 -9.58 7.10
CA PRO A 177 -12.49 -10.02 5.70
C PRO A 177 -11.12 -9.71 5.08
N LEU A 178 -10.54 -8.55 5.38
CA LEU A 178 -9.20 -8.17 4.94
C LEU A 178 -8.14 -9.08 5.56
N VAL A 179 -8.19 -9.28 6.89
CA VAL A 179 -7.26 -10.16 7.62
C VAL A 179 -7.33 -11.59 7.08
N ARG A 180 -8.53 -12.09 6.76
CA ARG A 180 -8.71 -13.37 6.06
C ARG A 180 -8.01 -13.38 4.72
N GLY A 181 -8.20 -12.33 3.92
CA GLY A 181 -7.61 -12.22 2.57
C GLY A 181 -6.09 -12.26 2.60
N ILE A 182 -5.44 -11.47 3.46
CA ILE A 182 -3.97 -11.46 3.56
C ILE A 182 -3.40 -12.76 4.14
N ALA A 183 -4.07 -13.37 5.12
CA ALA A 183 -3.65 -14.67 5.66
C ALA A 183 -3.77 -15.79 4.61
N THR A 184 -4.85 -15.79 3.84
CA THR A 184 -5.08 -16.75 2.74
C THR A 184 -4.06 -16.55 1.63
N PHE A 185 -3.78 -15.30 1.22
CA PHE A 185 -2.76 -14.98 0.24
C PHE A 185 -1.38 -15.47 0.69
N ALA A 186 -0.99 -15.17 1.94
CA ALA A 186 0.28 -15.60 2.50
C ALA A 186 0.42 -17.14 2.48
N ALA A 187 -0.62 -17.87 2.94
CA ALA A 187 -0.62 -19.33 3.00
C ALA A 187 -0.54 -19.99 1.61
N LEU A 188 -1.34 -19.51 0.65
CA LEU A 188 -1.34 -20.02 -0.73
C LEU A 188 -0.06 -19.69 -1.49
N SER A 189 0.68 -18.66 -1.06
CA SER A 189 1.94 -18.27 -1.68
C SER A 189 3.14 -19.12 -1.26
N GLU A 190 3.08 -19.84 -0.14
CA GLU A 190 4.20 -20.63 0.37
C GLU A 190 4.69 -21.74 -0.58
N PRO A 191 3.83 -22.48 -1.30
CA PRO A 191 4.27 -23.49 -2.25
C PRO A 191 4.72 -22.94 -3.61
N LEU A 192 4.68 -21.62 -3.85
CA LEU A 192 5.13 -21.03 -5.11
C LEU A 192 6.63 -21.24 -5.30
N SER A 193 7.02 -21.51 -6.54
CA SER A 193 8.43 -21.68 -6.90
C SER A 193 9.21 -20.35 -6.85
N PRO A 194 10.56 -20.41 -6.67
CA PRO A 194 11.38 -19.20 -6.74
C PRO A 194 11.23 -18.42 -8.06
N GLU A 195 10.94 -19.11 -9.16
CA GLU A 195 10.71 -18.43 -10.45
C GLU A 195 9.42 -17.64 -10.48
N GLU A 196 8.34 -18.13 -9.84
CA GLU A 196 7.06 -17.42 -9.74
C GLU A 196 7.14 -16.20 -8.80
N THR A 197 8.07 -16.20 -7.88
CA THR A 197 8.20 -15.16 -6.84
C THR A 197 9.45 -14.30 -6.97
N LYS A 198 10.22 -14.46 -8.07
CA LYS A 198 11.53 -13.82 -8.24
C LYS A 198 11.52 -12.30 -8.22
N TYR A 199 10.40 -11.68 -8.56
CA TYR A 199 10.24 -10.22 -8.56
C TYR A 199 9.66 -9.66 -7.26
N MET A 200 9.20 -10.54 -6.34
CA MET A 200 8.73 -10.11 -5.03
C MET A 200 9.88 -9.58 -4.17
N MET A 201 9.59 -8.59 -3.34
CA MET A 201 10.63 -8.01 -2.47
C MET A 201 11.05 -9.00 -1.39
N GLY A 202 12.32 -8.93 -1.02
CA GLY A 202 12.91 -9.71 0.07
C GLY A 202 12.90 -8.94 1.40
N GLN A 203 13.72 -9.41 2.33
CA GLN A 203 13.89 -8.80 3.65
C GLN A 203 14.58 -7.42 3.58
N ASP A 204 15.15 -7.04 2.45
CA ASP A 204 15.73 -5.72 2.15
C ASP A 204 14.66 -4.64 1.88
N TYR A 205 13.37 -5.00 1.86
CA TYR A 205 12.25 -4.07 1.67
C TYR A 205 12.33 -2.82 2.55
N LEU A 206 12.55 -3.01 3.86
CA LEU A 206 12.63 -1.88 4.78
C LEU A 206 13.87 -1.02 4.55
N GLU A 207 15.02 -1.63 4.25
CA GLU A 207 16.24 -0.89 3.94
C GLU A 207 16.04 0.00 2.71
N MET A 208 15.45 -0.55 1.65
CA MET A 208 15.09 0.22 0.46
C MET A 208 14.13 1.37 0.80
N LEU A 209 13.08 1.10 1.58
CA LEU A 209 12.07 2.09 1.96
C LEU A 209 12.69 3.26 2.75
N PHE A 210 13.52 2.97 3.75
CA PHE A 210 14.17 3.99 4.57
C PHE A 210 15.25 4.76 3.81
N LYS A 211 15.94 4.13 2.89
CA LYS A 211 16.93 4.81 2.06
C LYS A 211 16.31 5.78 1.06
N GLU A 212 15.20 5.40 0.44
CA GLU A 212 14.63 6.16 -0.68
C GLU A 212 13.56 7.17 -0.23
N LEU A 213 12.74 6.83 0.79
CA LEU A 213 11.57 7.62 1.17
C LEU A 213 11.66 8.23 2.58
N PHE A 214 12.36 7.59 3.51
CA PHE A 214 12.46 8.02 4.91
C PHE A 214 13.91 8.33 5.32
N ASN A 215 14.62 9.09 4.50
CA ASN A 215 15.98 9.50 4.80
C ASN A 215 16.07 10.49 5.99
N ASP A 216 17.29 10.76 6.47
CA ASP A 216 17.54 11.59 7.65
C ASP A 216 16.87 12.97 7.59
N ALA A 217 16.94 13.64 6.45
CA ALA A 217 16.38 14.99 6.31
C ALA A 217 14.86 14.98 6.40
N GLU A 218 14.19 13.99 5.80
CA GLU A 218 12.74 13.86 5.87
C GLU A 218 12.27 13.48 7.29
N LEU A 219 12.94 12.53 7.95
CA LEU A 219 12.61 12.15 9.32
C LEU A 219 12.83 13.31 10.31
N THR A 220 13.89 14.08 10.16
CA THR A 220 14.12 15.27 11.01
C THR A 220 12.96 16.24 10.92
N LYS A 221 12.51 16.58 9.72
CA LYS A 221 11.34 17.48 9.52
C LYS A 221 10.07 16.91 10.18
N LYS A 222 9.85 15.60 10.05
CA LYS A 222 8.69 14.91 10.65
C LYS A 222 8.74 14.95 12.18
N PHE A 223 9.90 14.74 12.79
CA PHE A 223 10.09 14.79 14.23
C PHE A 223 9.92 16.22 14.76
N ASP A 224 10.44 17.23 14.06
CA ASP A 224 10.19 18.64 14.42
C ASP A 224 8.70 19.01 14.27
N GLY A 225 8.01 18.43 13.29
CA GLY A 225 6.57 18.53 13.17
C GLY A 225 5.81 17.98 14.39
N LEU A 226 6.21 16.80 14.90
CA LEU A 226 5.64 16.22 16.12
C LEU A 226 5.89 17.10 17.35
N ARG A 227 7.12 17.60 17.55
CA ARG A 227 7.46 18.53 18.65
C ARG A 227 6.57 19.76 18.62
N LYS A 228 6.39 20.34 17.43
CA LYS A 228 5.53 21.53 17.24
C LYS A 228 4.06 21.23 17.49
N LEU A 229 3.55 20.07 17.01
CA LEU A 229 2.16 19.70 17.13
C LEU A 229 1.73 19.48 18.58
N PHE A 230 2.55 18.78 19.36
CA PHE A 230 2.22 18.42 20.74
C PHE A 230 2.63 19.48 21.76
N GLY A 231 3.61 20.36 21.42
CA GLY A 231 4.09 21.42 22.33
C GLY A 231 4.56 20.86 23.68
N ASP A 232 4.44 21.69 24.74
CA ASP A 232 4.95 21.34 26.07
C ASP A 232 4.13 20.27 26.80
N HIS A 233 2.85 20.08 26.44
CA HIS A 233 1.95 19.18 27.17
C HIS A 233 2.32 17.69 27.09
N HIS A 234 2.99 17.28 26.00
CA HIS A 234 3.38 15.89 25.76
C HIS A 234 4.86 15.75 25.39
N SER A 235 5.69 16.77 25.69
CA SER A 235 7.09 16.84 25.25
C SER A 235 7.91 15.61 25.66
N GLU A 236 7.81 15.16 26.91
CA GLU A 236 8.53 13.98 27.40
C GLU A 236 8.14 12.70 26.60
N LYS A 237 6.84 12.52 26.34
CA LYS A 237 6.34 11.36 25.59
C LYS A 237 6.79 11.41 24.11
N VAL A 238 6.77 12.61 23.51
CA VAL A 238 7.25 12.83 22.14
C VAL A 238 8.74 12.55 22.02
N GLU A 239 9.56 13.05 22.94
CA GLU A 239 11.01 12.79 22.90
C GLU A 239 11.34 11.30 23.11
N LYS A 240 10.61 10.61 24.01
CA LYS A 240 10.76 9.16 24.19
C LYS A 240 10.40 8.39 22.92
N LEU A 241 9.33 8.78 22.24
CA LEU A 241 8.93 8.19 20.96
C LEU A 241 9.96 8.44 19.88
N ILE A 242 10.46 9.67 19.74
CA ILE A 242 11.48 10.02 18.74
C ILE A 242 12.76 9.22 19.00
N SER A 243 13.20 9.13 20.25
CA SER A 243 14.36 8.32 20.62
C SER A 243 14.19 6.84 20.23
N ALA A 244 12.98 6.28 20.43
CA ALA A 244 12.67 4.93 19.97
C ALA A 244 12.76 4.84 18.43
N PHE A 245 12.20 5.78 17.70
CA PHE A 245 12.25 5.81 16.23
C PHE A 245 13.70 5.91 15.69
N GLU A 246 14.54 6.75 16.29
CA GLU A 246 15.96 6.85 15.95
C GLU A 246 16.69 5.52 16.18
N ASN A 247 16.38 4.82 17.26
CA ASN A 247 16.92 3.49 17.52
C ASN A 247 16.52 2.48 16.42
N TYR A 248 15.22 2.39 16.10
CA TYR A 248 14.75 1.47 15.05
C TYR A 248 15.33 1.82 13.69
N LYS A 249 15.44 3.09 13.34
CA LYS A 249 16.08 3.55 12.11
C LYS A 249 17.54 3.08 12.02
N ALA A 250 18.29 3.22 13.11
CA ALA A 250 19.69 2.82 13.14
C ALA A 250 19.87 1.30 12.92
N VAL A 251 18.91 0.49 13.33
CA VAL A 251 18.95 -0.97 13.19
C VAL A 251 18.21 -1.51 11.97
N VAL A 252 17.69 -0.66 11.08
CA VAL A 252 17.02 -1.08 9.82
C VAL A 252 17.84 -2.13 9.04
N PRO A 253 19.17 -1.98 8.86
CA PRO A 253 19.94 -2.99 8.13
C PRO A 253 19.89 -4.39 8.75
N LYS A 254 19.67 -4.51 10.06
CA LYS A 254 19.57 -5.83 10.73
C LYS A 254 18.29 -6.59 10.36
N TYR A 255 17.26 -5.88 9.90
CA TYR A 255 16.01 -6.50 9.46
C TYR A 255 16.17 -7.29 8.14
N THR A 256 17.19 -7.01 7.34
CA THR A 256 17.51 -7.79 6.13
C THR A 256 17.90 -9.24 6.45
N ASP A 257 18.35 -9.51 7.67
CA ASP A 257 18.75 -10.83 8.16
C ASP A 257 17.88 -11.33 9.33
N ILE A 258 16.70 -10.72 9.56
CA ILE A 258 15.87 -10.98 10.75
C ILE A 258 15.49 -12.46 10.89
N SER A 259 15.17 -13.16 9.79
CA SER A 259 14.84 -14.57 9.83
C SER A 259 16.03 -15.42 10.23
N LYS A 260 17.23 -15.07 9.79
CA LYS A 260 18.47 -15.77 10.15
C LYS A 260 18.90 -15.48 11.59
N THR A 261 18.74 -14.21 12.02
CA THR A 261 19.20 -13.75 13.34
C THR A 261 18.24 -14.16 14.46
N LEU A 262 16.92 -14.04 14.24
CA LEU A 262 15.90 -14.31 15.24
C LEU A 262 15.08 -15.59 14.96
N GLY A 263 15.30 -16.24 13.81
CA GLY A 263 14.64 -17.50 13.47
C GLY A 263 13.21 -17.33 12.92
N PHE A 264 12.73 -16.11 12.71
CA PHE A 264 11.38 -15.87 12.21
C PHE A 264 11.16 -16.48 10.82
N LYS A 265 10.00 -17.10 10.66
CA LYS A 265 9.52 -17.56 9.35
C LYS A 265 9.14 -16.38 8.49
N LEU A 266 9.38 -16.51 7.19
CA LEU A 266 9.01 -15.50 6.21
C LEU A 266 7.79 -15.98 5.43
N VAL A 267 6.80 -15.11 5.32
CA VAL A 267 5.60 -15.31 4.50
C VAL A 267 5.41 -14.13 3.55
N PHE A 268 4.56 -14.28 2.55
CA PHE A 268 4.22 -13.16 1.69
C PHE A 268 3.27 -12.20 2.39
N ASN A 269 3.63 -10.92 2.33
CA ASN A 269 2.86 -9.79 2.82
C ASN A 269 2.47 -8.90 1.64
N HIS A 270 1.34 -8.21 1.73
CA HIS A 270 0.98 -7.15 0.79
C HIS A 270 2.00 -6.00 0.83
N GLY A 271 2.50 -5.68 2.02
CA GLY A 271 3.55 -4.70 2.27
C GLY A 271 3.07 -3.25 2.42
N ASP A 272 1.87 -2.90 1.94
CA ASP A 272 1.35 -1.53 1.96
C ASP A 272 -0.15 -1.47 2.28
N LEU A 273 -0.57 -2.03 3.42
CA LEU A 273 -1.97 -2.05 3.84
C LEU A 273 -2.36 -0.79 4.62
N TRP A 274 -3.14 0.07 3.98
CA TRP A 274 -3.75 1.25 4.56
C TRP A 274 -5.06 1.59 3.81
N GLN A 275 -5.86 2.52 4.35
CA GLN A 275 -7.23 2.76 3.86
C GLN A 275 -7.32 3.02 2.36
N SER A 276 -6.33 3.70 1.76
CA SER A 276 -6.35 3.98 0.32
C SER A 276 -6.17 2.76 -0.58
N ASN A 277 -5.62 1.66 -0.04
CA ASN A 277 -5.40 0.41 -0.76
C ASN A 277 -6.48 -0.64 -0.48
N MET A 278 -7.57 -0.21 0.18
CA MET A 278 -8.75 -1.02 0.50
C MET A 278 -9.97 -0.37 -0.12
N ILE A 279 -10.66 -1.07 -1.00
CA ILE A 279 -11.91 -0.60 -1.58
C ILE A 279 -13.07 -1.17 -0.77
N TYR A 280 -13.80 -0.29 -0.12
CA TYR A 280 -15.02 -0.64 0.60
C TYR A 280 -16.25 -0.06 -0.10
N SER A 281 -17.37 -0.77 0.00
CA SER A 281 -18.71 -0.22 -0.17
C SER A 281 -19.38 -0.12 1.20
N ALA A 282 -20.43 0.71 1.31
CA ALA A 282 -21.23 0.81 2.51
C ALA A 282 -22.70 0.60 2.17
N ASN A 283 -23.41 -0.14 3.00
CA ASN A 283 -24.86 -0.27 2.89
C ASN A 283 -25.57 0.94 3.55
N LYS A 284 -26.91 0.95 3.54
CA LYS A 284 -27.72 2.02 4.14
C LYS A 284 -27.57 2.16 5.66
N GLU A 285 -27.03 1.15 6.32
CA GLU A 285 -26.75 1.09 7.77
C GLU A 285 -25.28 1.40 8.07
N GLU A 286 -24.55 1.95 7.07
CA GLU A 286 -23.12 2.27 7.14
C GLU A 286 -22.19 1.07 7.42
N LYS A 287 -22.71 -0.16 7.31
CA LYS A 287 -21.88 -1.35 7.42
C LYS A 287 -20.99 -1.48 6.17
N LEU A 288 -19.70 -1.62 6.42
CA LEU A 288 -18.69 -1.73 5.38
C LEU A 288 -18.62 -3.15 4.81
N THR A 289 -18.39 -3.24 3.52
CA THR A 289 -18.08 -4.49 2.82
C THR A 289 -16.79 -4.29 2.05
N LEU A 290 -15.78 -5.12 2.29
CA LEU A 290 -14.52 -5.09 1.54
C LEU A 290 -14.76 -5.67 0.14
N GLU A 291 -14.61 -4.83 -0.88
CA GLU A 291 -14.77 -5.20 -2.28
C GLU A 291 -13.45 -5.67 -2.90
N ALA A 292 -12.33 -4.99 -2.58
CA ALA A 292 -11.02 -5.36 -3.09
C ALA A 292 -9.86 -4.78 -2.28
N MET A 293 -8.74 -5.51 -2.28
CA MET A 293 -7.40 -5.00 -1.97
C MET A 293 -6.72 -4.63 -3.29
N ILE A 294 -6.08 -3.48 -3.34
CA ILE A 294 -5.40 -2.94 -4.53
C ILE A 294 -3.97 -2.48 -4.20
N ASP A 295 -3.20 -2.15 -5.24
CA ASP A 295 -1.84 -1.62 -5.12
C ASP A 295 -0.83 -2.64 -4.55
N TRP A 296 -0.79 -3.82 -5.17
CA TRP A 296 0.08 -4.94 -4.82
C TRP A 296 1.56 -4.76 -5.23
N GLN A 297 1.99 -3.53 -5.48
CA GLN A 297 3.31 -3.18 -6.03
C GLN A 297 4.48 -3.46 -5.08
N VAL A 298 4.23 -3.66 -3.79
CA VAL A 298 5.27 -3.89 -2.77
C VAL A 298 5.14 -5.23 -2.07
N VAL A 299 4.51 -6.21 -2.72
CA VAL A 299 4.46 -7.57 -2.19
C VAL A 299 5.86 -8.04 -1.82
N CYS A 300 6.02 -8.46 -0.57
CA CYS A 300 7.33 -8.80 -0.01
C CYS A 300 7.27 -10.06 0.86
N ARG A 301 8.41 -10.76 0.95
CA ARG A 301 8.56 -11.93 1.80
C ARG A 301 9.25 -11.54 3.10
N MET A 302 8.44 -11.34 4.14
CA MET A 302 8.82 -10.81 5.45
C MET A 302 8.15 -11.64 6.57
N PRO A 303 8.57 -11.49 7.84
CA PRO A 303 7.84 -12.08 8.97
C PRO A 303 6.34 -11.72 8.97
N PRO A 304 5.47 -12.60 9.48
CA PRO A 304 4.01 -12.48 9.34
C PRO A 304 3.39 -11.28 10.04
N GLY A 305 4.10 -10.65 10.98
CA GLY A 305 3.61 -9.47 11.71
C GLY A 305 3.67 -8.16 10.93
N LEU A 306 4.32 -8.10 9.76
CA LEU A 306 4.50 -6.85 9.01
C LEU A 306 3.16 -6.21 8.62
N ASP A 307 2.34 -6.92 7.85
CA ASP A 307 1.04 -6.40 7.38
C ASP A 307 0.10 -6.06 8.55
N LEU A 308 0.05 -6.93 9.57
CA LEU A 308 -0.78 -6.68 10.74
C LEU A 308 -0.31 -5.46 11.54
N SER A 309 0.99 -5.21 11.64
CA SER A 309 1.50 -4.04 12.35
C SER A 309 1.05 -2.74 11.66
N ARG A 310 1.16 -2.66 10.34
CA ARG A 310 0.69 -1.51 9.58
C ARG A 310 -0.83 -1.36 9.68
N LEU A 311 -1.57 -2.43 9.42
CA LEU A 311 -3.02 -2.46 9.43
C LEU A 311 -3.60 -2.00 10.78
N MET A 312 -3.14 -2.61 11.87
CA MET A 312 -3.71 -2.35 13.18
C MET A 312 -3.39 -0.96 13.72
N LEU A 313 -2.18 -0.45 13.47
CA LEU A 313 -1.80 0.91 13.88
C LEU A 313 -2.58 1.95 13.09
N GLN A 314 -2.76 1.76 11.80
CA GLN A 314 -3.38 2.74 10.93
C GLN A 314 -4.90 2.68 10.96
N CYS A 315 -5.48 1.48 10.86
CA CYS A 315 -6.91 1.32 10.62
C CYS A 315 -7.76 1.16 11.88
N LEU A 316 -7.21 0.72 13.01
CA LEU A 316 -8.00 0.53 14.23
C LEU A 316 -8.10 1.81 15.08
N SER A 317 -9.22 1.92 15.80
CA SER A 317 -9.35 2.82 16.93
C SER A 317 -8.44 2.39 18.09
N GLU A 318 -8.19 3.29 19.06
CA GLU A 318 -7.48 2.94 20.29
C GLU A 318 -8.12 1.74 20.99
N THR A 319 -9.43 1.79 21.18
CA THR A 319 -10.20 0.75 21.86
C THR A 319 -10.09 -0.58 21.13
N ASP A 320 -10.37 -0.60 19.82
CA ASP A 320 -10.29 -1.84 19.04
C ASP A 320 -8.88 -2.41 19.02
N ARG A 321 -7.86 -1.57 18.90
CA ARG A 321 -6.47 -2.04 18.87
C ARG A 321 -6.07 -2.70 20.19
N ARG A 322 -6.46 -2.10 21.33
CA ARG A 322 -6.11 -2.61 22.67
C ARG A 322 -6.96 -3.82 23.08
N GLU A 323 -8.25 -3.80 22.79
CA GLU A 323 -9.19 -4.84 23.23
C GLU A 323 -9.28 -6.01 22.24
N ARG A 324 -9.18 -5.75 20.93
CA ARG A 324 -9.40 -6.75 19.87
C ARG A 324 -8.12 -7.17 19.12
N GLY A 325 -6.97 -6.53 19.41
CA GLY A 325 -5.72 -6.80 18.67
C GLY A 325 -5.29 -8.27 18.73
N THR A 326 -5.35 -8.89 19.91
CA THR A 326 -5.01 -10.32 20.08
C THR A 326 -5.99 -11.23 19.32
N GLU A 327 -7.27 -10.88 19.27
CA GLU A 327 -8.28 -11.61 18.49
C GLU A 327 -7.97 -11.55 16.99
N ILE A 328 -7.60 -10.38 16.48
CA ILE A 328 -7.23 -10.18 15.07
C ILE A 328 -5.98 -11.00 14.71
N MET A 329 -4.95 -10.97 15.56
CA MET A 329 -3.73 -11.78 15.35
C MET A 329 -4.04 -13.27 15.36
N LYS A 330 -4.86 -13.72 16.31
CA LYS A 330 -5.29 -15.12 16.37
C LYS A 330 -6.09 -15.51 15.14
N PHE A 331 -6.98 -14.67 14.66
CA PHE A 331 -7.76 -14.90 13.46
C PHE A 331 -6.87 -15.03 12.20
N TYR A 332 -5.85 -14.18 12.06
CA TYR A 332 -4.85 -14.32 11.00
C TYR A 332 -4.13 -15.67 11.09
N TYR A 333 -3.63 -16.02 12.29
CA TYR A 333 -2.90 -17.27 12.52
C TYR A 333 -3.75 -18.50 12.23
N ASP A 334 -5.00 -18.54 12.74
CA ASP A 334 -5.92 -19.65 12.52
C ASP A 334 -6.28 -19.79 11.02
N THR A 335 -6.50 -18.69 10.34
CA THR A 335 -6.77 -18.67 8.88
C THR A 335 -5.58 -19.18 8.09
N PHE A 336 -4.38 -18.65 8.35
CA PHE A 336 -3.15 -19.08 7.69
C PHE A 336 -2.92 -20.57 7.88
N THR A 337 -2.96 -21.06 9.12
CA THR A 337 -2.71 -22.47 9.45
C THR A 337 -3.75 -23.38 8.82
N SER A 338 -5.03 -22.96 8.80
CA SER A 338 -6.10 -23.71 8.15
C SER A 338 -5.93 -23.85 6.64
N VAL A 339 -5.50 -22.78 5.97
CA VAL A 339 -5.31 -22.77 4.50
C VAL A 339 -4.01 -23.47 4.11
N TYR A 340 -2.93 -23.24 4.84
CA TYR A 340 -1.63 -23.86 4.60
C TYR A 340 -1.64 -25.36 4.92
N GLY A 341 -2.46 -25.77 5.93
CA GLY A 341 -2.64 -27.15 6.32
C GLY A 341 -1.76 -27.63 7.48
N GLU A 342 -0.81 -26.84 7.93
CA GLU A 342 0.05 -27.11 9.07
C GLU A 342 0.55 -25.81 9.73
N GLU A 343 1.17 -25.92 10.90
CA GLU A 343 1.78 -24.78 11.58
C GLU A 343 3.16 -24.48 10.97
N LEU A 344 3.29 -23.35 10.26
CA LEU A 344 4.57 -22.86 9.75
C LEU A 344 5.31 -22.00 10.79
N PHE A 345 4.57 -21.20 11.54
CA PHE A 345 5.05 -20.34 12.64
C PHE A 345 4.01 -20.38 13.77
N SER A 346 4.42 -20.09 14.99
CA SER A 346 3.51 -20.05 16.14
C SER A 346 2.78 -18.70 16.26
N LEU A 347 1.64 -18.68 16.98
CA LEU A 347 0.97 -17.42 17.33
C LEU A 347 1.88 -16.48 18.11
N HIS A 348 2.79 -17.01 18.94
CA HIS A 348 3.80 -16.22 19.64
C HIS A 348 4.76 -15.57 18.66
N GLU A 349 5.29 -16.31 17.67
CA GLU A 349 6.18 -15.75 16.65
C GLU A 349 5.48 -14.63 15.84
N LEU A 350 4.21 -14.79 15.50
CA LEU A 350 3.41 -13.75 14.86
C LEU A 350 3.37 -12.49 15.75
N GLN A 351 3.11 -12.64 17.04
CA GLN A 351 3.02 -11.53 17.97
C GLN A 351 4.36 -10.82 18.18
N GLU A 352 5.46 -11.58 18.28
CA GLU A 352 6.81 -11.03 18.41
C GLU A 352 7.25 -10.29 17.14
N SER A 353 6.96 -10.83 15.98
CA SER A 353 7.21 -10.13 14.71
C SER A 353 6.37 -8.85 14.58
N TYR A 354 5.11 -8.86 15.01
CA TYR A 354 4.31 -7.64 15.12
C TYR A 354 4.98 -6.58 16.01
N ASN A 355 5.42 -6.97 17.21
CA ASN A 355 6.07 -6.06 18.15
C ASN A 355 7.35 -5.43 17.58
N LEU A 356 8.13 -6.17 16.81
CA LEU A 356 9.34 -5.64 16.17
C LEU A 356 9.04 -4.69 14.99
N TYR A 357 7.97 -4.95 14.21
CA TYR A 357 7.61 -4.09 13.08
C TYR A 357 6.78 -2.87 13.48
N ALA A 358 5.99 -2.94 14.55
CA ALA A 358 5.07 -1.87 14.95
C ALA A 358 5.76 -0.50 15.14
N PRO A 359 6.93 -0.36 15.78
CA PRO A 359 7.60 0.94 15.89
C PRO A 359 8.06 1.50 14.55
N MET A 360 8.48 0.65 13.61
CA MET A 360 8.90 1.06 12.28
C MET A 360 7.70 1.55 11.45
N MET A 361 6.58 0.83 11.49
CA MET A 361 5.34 1.24 10.83
C MET A 361 4.78 2.52 11.45
N ALA A 362 4.87 2.66 12.77
CA ALA A 362 4.46 3.87 13.48
C ALA A 362 5.30 5.10 13.11
N MET A 363 6.61 4.94 12.87
CA MET A 363 7.51 6.02 12.43
C MET A 363 7.09 6.58 11.06
N MET A 364 6.55 5.74 10.20
CA MET A 364 6.01 6.15 8.90
C MET A 364 4.62 6.78 8.99
N LEU A 365 3.83 6.43 10.02
CA LEU A 365 2.44 6.83 10.17
C LEU A 365 2.26 8.06 11.06
N ILE A 366 2.75 8.01 12.31
CA ILE A 366 2.41 8.98 13.35
C ILE A 366 2.75 10.42 12.94
N PRO A 367 3.90 10.72 12.33
CA PRO A 367 4.23 12.08 11.96
C PRO A 367 3.31 12.70 10.91
N ASP A 368 2.68 11.89 10.08
CA ASP A 368 1.94 12.37 8.92
C ASP A 368 0.41 12.36 9.09
N ILE A 369 -0.11 11.56 10.03
CA ILE A 369 -1.56 11.30 10.13
C ILE A 369 -2.39 12.58 10.30
N TYR A 370 -1.87 13.57 11.01
CA TYR A 370 -2.55 14.84 11.23
C TYR A 370 -2.64 15.69 9.96
N SER A 371 -1.62 15.66 9.11
CA SER A 371 -1.57 16.44 7.88
C SER A 371 -2.59 16.01 6.82
N PHE A 372 -3.05 14.76 6.88
CA PHE A 372 -4.08 14.26 5.97
C PHE A 372 -5.44 14.95 6.14
N ILE A 373 -5.72 15.52 7.32
CA ILE A 373 -6.97 16.24 7.57
C ILE A 373 -7.05 17.50 6.71
N ASP A 374 -5.93 18.22 6.56
CA ASP A 374 -5.91 19.49 5.82
C ASP A 374 -6.19 19.29 4.34
N SER A 375 -5.78 18.14 3.77
CA SER A 375 -6.02 17.77 2.37
C SER A 375 -7.39 17.14 2.12
N ALA A 376 -8.14 16.76 3.17
CA ALA A 376 -9.43 16.11 3.03
C ALA A 376 -10.51 17.11 2.54
N LYS A 377 -11.45 16.61 1.73
CA LYS A 377 -12.59 17.37 1.21
C LYS A 377 -13.71 17.44 2.26
N LEU A 378 -13.41 18.05 3.41
CA LEU A 378 -14.32 18.24 4.56
C LEU A 378 -14.57 19.72 4.80
N SER A 379 -15.71 20.05 5.43
CA SER A 379 -15.95 21.38 5.99
C SER A 379 -14.99 21.67 7.14
N GLU A 380 -14.78 22.93 7.50
CA GLU A 380 -13.88 23.28 8.62
C GLU A 380 -14.38 22.74 9.97
N GLU A 381 -15.70 22.65 10.17
CA GLU A 381 -16.28 22.04 11.37
C GLU A 381 -15.97 20.54 11.46
N GLU A 382 -16.12 19.80 10.36
CA GLU A 382 -15.73 18.39 10.27
C GLU A 382 -14.23 18.17 10.44
N LYS A 383 -13.39 19.08 9.91
CA LYS A 383 -11.94 19.04 10.12
C LYS A 383 -11.57 19.28 11.60
N ASP A 384 -12.24 20.20 12.26
CA ASP A 384 -11.98 20.47 13.69
C ASP A 384 -12.36 19.29 14.59
N GLU A 385 -13.42 18.58 14.27
CA GLU A 385 -13.76 17.33 14.94
C GLU A 385 -12.72 16.23 14.65
N ALA A 386 -12.36 16.04 13.36
CA ALA A 386 -11.34 15.10 12.96
C ALA A 386 -9.98 15.38 13.64
N ARG A 387 -9.58 16.64 13.79
CA ARG A 387 -8.35 17.04 14.51
C ARG A 387 -8.34 16.55 15.96
N LYS A 388 -9.49 16.65 16.66
CA LYS A 388 -9.63 16.17 18.04
C LYS A 388 -9.51 14.65 18.12
N ASP A 389 -10.16 13.94 17.20
CA ASP A 389 -10.15 12.47 17.16
C ASP A 389 -8.75 11.95 16.79
N VAL A 390 -8.12 12.54 15.80
CA VAL A 390 -6.75 12.19 15.39
C VAL A 390 -5.75 12.46 16.50
N MET A 391 -5.89 13.58 17.22
CA MET A 391 -5.03 13.90 18.36
C MET A 391 -5.13 12.83 19.44
N ARG A 392 -6.34 12.37 19.79
CA ARG A 392 -6.53 11.25 20.73
C ARG A 392 -5.88 9.97 20.23
N LYS A 393 -6.11 9.61 18.95
CA LYS A 393 -5.49 8.45 18.31
C LYS A 393 -3.97 8.52 18.34
N MET A 394 -3.38 9.68 18.05
CA MET A 394 -1.92 9.85 18.06
C MET A 394 -1.34 9.69 19.48
N ILE A 395 -1.97 10.25 20.50
CA ILE A 395 -1.54 10.09 21.89
C ILE A 395 -1.55 8.61 22.29
N ALA A 396 -2.62 7.90 21.97
CA ALA A 396 -2.74 6.48 22.25
C ALA A 396 -1.70 5.65 21.48
N LEU A 397 -1.47 5.95 20.19
CA LEU A 397 -0.42 5.31 19.40
C LEU A 397 0.97 5.54 20.00
N MET A 398 1.29 6.77 20.44
CA MET A 398 2.57 7.04 21.10
C MET A 398 2.74 6.16 22.35
N GLU A 399 1.71 6.03 23.19
CA GLU A 399 1.74 5.19 24.40
C GLU A 399 1.97 3.71 24.05
N ASP A 400 1.20 3.21 23.08
CA ASP A 400 1.30 1.80 22.64
C ASP A 400 2.70 1.50 22.08
N ILE A 401 3.25 2.39 21.26
CA ILE A 401 4.58 2.20 20.65
C ILE A 401 5.70 2.31 21.69
N ILE A 402 5.60 3.22 22.65
CA ILE A 402 6.55 3.31 23.75
C ILE A 402 6.54 2.02 24.59
N ASN A 403 5.36 1.49 24.91
CA ASN A 403 5.24 0.22 25.64
C ASN A 403 5.81 -0.96 24.86
N ILE A 404 5.54 -1.03 23.54
CA ILE A 404 6.13 -2.05 22.65
C ILE A 404 7.65 -1.90 22.58
N HIS A 405 8.16 -0.68 22.49
CA HIS A 405 9.59 -0.41 22.48
C HIS A 405 10.28 -0.88 23.78
N ASP A 406 9.70 -0.55 24.94
CA ASP A 406 10.21 -0.99 26.23
C ASP A 406 10.22 -2.53 26.33
N TYR A 407 9.17 -3.20 25.88
CA TYR A 407 9.12 -4.66 25.75
C TYR A 407 10.22 -5.20 24.82
N ASN A 408 10.40 -4.60 23.66
CA ASN A 408 11.41 -5.03 22.69
C ASN A 408 12.85 -4.83 23.21
N LEU A 409 13.09 -3.76 23.98
CA LEU A 409 14.39 -3.57 24.66
C LEU A 409 14.69 -4.66 25.70
N GLU A 410 13.65 -5.17 26.40
CA GLU A 410 13.80 -6.26 27.36
C GLU A 410 14.08 -7.60 26.67
N HIS A 411 13.39 -7.91 25.57
CA HIS A 411 13.42 -9.23 24.94
C HIS A 411 14.38 -9.34 23.76
N TYR A 412 14.69 -8.22 23.08
CA TYR A 412 15.49 -8.15 21.85
C TYR A 412 16.64 -7.13 21.94
N SER A 413 17.19 -6.90 23.15
CA SER A 413 18.25 -5.89 23.40
C SER A 413 19.46 -6.05 22.47
N GLU A 414 19.93 -7.27 22.23
CA GLU A 414 21.08 -7.52 21.34
C GLU A 414 20.75 -7.22 19.87
N PHE A 415 19.52 -7.49 19.42
CA PHE A 415 19.08 -7.16 18.08
C PHE A 415 18.95 -5.63 17.89
N LEU A 416 18.45 -4.93 18.89
CA LEU A 416 18.21 -3.48 18.89
C LEU A 416 19.45 -2.65 19.29
N LYS A 417 20.57 -3.29 19.64
CA LYS A 417 21.81 -2.61 20.00
C LYS A 417 22.42 -1.92 18.78
N ILE A 418 22.67 -0.63 18.88
CA ILE A 418 23.41 0.15 17.88
C ILE A 418 24.90 -0.16 18.07
N GLU A 419 25.58 -0.58 17.01
CA GLU A 419 27.03 -0.85 17.01
C GLU A 419 27.86 0.44 16.97
#